data_bcc4efff87ec8ba662c4ad35dde51a30
#
_entry.id   bcc4efff87ec8ba662c4ad35dde51a30
#
_cell.length_a   1.000
_cell.length_b   1.000
_cell.length_c   1.000
_cell.angle_alpha   90.00
_cell.angle_beta   90.00
_cell.angle_gamma   90.00
#
_symmetry.space_group_name_H-M   'P 1'
#
loop_
_entity.id
_entity.type
_entity.pdbx_description
1 polymer ?
#
loop_
_entity_poly.entity_id
_entity_poly.type
_entity_poly.pdbx_seq_one_letter_code
_entity_poly.pdbx_strand_id
1 'polypeptide(L)'
;MKSNFKIFLSFWMILMVITGCENDSSDFQTADYSKNGDVFIDTFSAGLNYAAFSNTVISAFQVDNDVTYNNSSSSMRIDVPNVNDPLGAYAGGAFFTTVGRDLSGYDALTFWAKSSVAASLDVVGFGIDLGANKYPVSINGVSLSTVWKKYIIPIPDASKLKIEKGMFYYSEGPENGNGYSFWIDDVKFEKLGTIAHGQASILNGINKVETSFIGVSTTVDGLITTFNMPNAINQNVTISPAYLDFTSSNTAVATVNESGVVTTVGTGTAVITAKLSGQQALGSLTINSAGAFIAAPVPTENAANVISIFSDNYTNAPVEYYNGYWQPYQTTQSADFTVGTNNVLNYTNFNFVGIQFSSPTINATSMTYLRVNLYMPNAIPPGSNFKVKVVDFGADGVFGGGNDTTGTRTFTSPTLVSQNWISLDIPLTSLTGLGSKTHLAQIIFEGTNITSFYADNIYFHN
;
A
#
# COMPACT_ATOMS: atom_id res chain seq x y z
N MET A 1 14.83 86.94 6.35
CA MET A 1 15.02 86.21 5.11
C MET A 1 16.15 85.14 5.09
N LYS A 2 17.09 85.18 6.08
CA LYS A 2 18.21 84.17 6.12
C LYS A 2 17.91 82.88 6.91
N SER A 3 16.85 82.84 7.71
CA SER A 3 16.50 81.66 8.49
C SER A 3 15.69 80.57 7.66
N ASN A 4 14.85 81.05 6.78
CA ASN A 4 14.00 80.10 6.01
C ASN A 4 14.73 79.34 4.86
N PHE A 5 15.89 79.91 4.44
CA PHE A 5 16.71 79.28 3.41
C PHE A 5 17.47 78.01 3.94
N LYS A 6 17.90 78.09 5.21
CA LYS A 6 18.56 76.91 5.82
C LYS A 6 17.62 75.74 6.10
N ILE A 7 16.36 76.02 6.44
CA ILE A 7 15.34 75.00 6.66
C ILE A 7 14.96 74.38 5.34
N PHE A 8 14.86 75.10 4.25
CA PHE A 8 14.56 74.59 2.92
C PHE A 8 15.68 73.71 2.37
N LEU A 9 16.95 74.07 2.61
CA LEU A 9 18.10 73.27 2.19
C LEU A 9 18.23 71.97 3.00
N SER A 10 17.91 71.99 4.30
CA SER A 10 17.89 70.82 5.17
C SER A 10 16.74 69.85 4.77
N PHE A 11 15.58 70.36 4.35
CA PHE A 11 14.46 69.57 3.88
C PHE A 11 14.74 68.91 2.52
N TRP A 12 15.48 69.63 1.65
CA TRP A 12 15.91 69.09 0.35
C TRP A 12 16.99 67.98 0.50
N MET A 13 17.92 68.17 1.49
CA MET A 13 18.95 67.18 1.76
C MET A 13 18.37 65.91 2.44
N ILE A 14 17.30 66.02 3.22
CA ILE A 14 16.58 64.87 3.78
C ILE A 14 15.75 64.16 2.68
N LEU A 15 15.20 64.88 1.70
CA LEU A 15 14.46 64.26 0.60
C LEU A 15 15.37 63.50 -0.38
N MET A 16 16.66 63.89 -0.52
CA MET A 16 17.62 63.11 -1.36
C MET A 16 18.15 61.86 -0.70
N VAL A 17 17.98 61.67 0.62
CA VAL A 17 18.41 60.42 1.31
C VAL A 17 17.35 59.34 1.23
N ILE A 18 16.09 59.68 0.87
CA ILE A 18 14.99 58.73 0.80
C ILE A 18 14.87 58.08 -0.62
N THR A 19 15.61 58.60 -1.64
CA THR A 19 15.64 58.00 -2.99
C THR A 19 16.82 57.03 -3.18
N GLY A 20 17.47 56.62 -2.07
CA GLY A 20 18.54 55.64 -2.08
C GLY A 20 18.04 54.21 -2.01
N CYS A 21 18.17 53.50 -3.09
CA CYS A 21 18.01 52.05 -3.25
C CYS A 21 16.59 51.51 -3.04
N GLU A 22 15.68 51.75 -3.96
CA GLU A 22 14.81 50.64 -4.37
C GLU A 22 15.73 49.62 -5.05
N ASN A 23 16.13 48.60 -4.30
CA ASN A 23 16.60 47.37 -4.90
C ASN A 23 15.37 46.82 -5.61
N ASP A 24 15.30 47.05 -6.92
CA ASP A 24 14.32 46.41 -7.78
C ASP A 24 14.64 44.90 -7.78
N SER A 25 13.98 44.19 -6.84
CA SER A 25 14.12 42.76 -6.72
C SER A 25 13.48 42.00 -7.90
N SER A 26 12.86 42.75 -8.86
CA SER A 26 12.27 42.18 -10.07
C SER A 26 13.31 41.63 -11.04
N ASP A 27 14.58 42.05 -10.92
CA ASP A 27 15.67 41.56 -11.78
C ASP A 27 16.41 40.32 -11.20
N PHE A 28 16.08 39.89 -10.00
CA PHE A 28 16.65 38.67 -9.46
C PHE A 28 15.92 37.46 -10.04
N GLN A 29 16.45 36.87 -11.10
CA GLN A 29 16.07 35.54 -11.52
C GLN A 29 16.53 34.53 -10.47
N THR A 30 15.62 33.71 -9.96
CA THR A 30 16.00 32.56 -9.13
C THR A 30 16.90 31.66 -9.99
N ALA A 31 17.99 31.18 -9.39
CA ALA A 31 18.86 30.24 -10.08
C ALA A 31 18.07 29.00 -10.50
N ASP A 32 18.24 28.55 -11.74
CA ASP A 32 17.68 27.32 -12.22
C ASP A 32 18.21 26.12 -11.44
N TYR A 33 17.38 25.09 -11.28
CA TYR A 33 17.84 23.82 -10.75
C TYR A 33 18.85 23.17 -11.69
N SER A 34 19.86 22.49 -11.11
CA SER A 34 20.85 21.75 -11.89
C SER A 34 20.17 20.76 -12.83
N LYS A 35 20.59 20.75 -14.09
CA LYS A 35 20.16 19.80 -15.12
C LYS A 35 21.15 18.64 -15.28
N ASN A 36 22.08 18.46 -14.32
CA ASN A 36 23.03 17.35 -14.35
C ASN A 36 22.29 16.02 -14.16
N GLY A 37 22.36 15.14 -15.14
CA GLY A 37 21.79 13.79 -15.10
C GLY A 37 22.73 12.75 -14.47
N ASP A 38 24.01 13.06 -14.26
CA ASP A 38 24.97 12.10 -13.73
C ASP A 38 24.70 11.78 -12.26
N VAL A 39 24.72 10.50 -11.93
CA VAL A 39 24.62 10.01 -10.54
C VAL A 39 25.98 9.47 -10.13
N PHE A 40 26.50 8.49 -10.86
CA PHE A 40 27.80 7.89 -10.66
C PHE A 40 28.46 7.60 -12.01
N ILE A 41 29.52 8.34 -12.34
CA ILE A 41 30.40 8.12 -13.48
C ILE A 41 31.81 8.17 -12.92
N ASP A 42 32.50 7.06 -12.75
CA ASP A 42 33.76 6.96 -12.04
C ASP A 42 33.77 7.47 -10.57
N THR A 43 32.97 8.49 -10.30
CA THR A 43 32.76 9.09 -8.97
C THR A 43 31.31 9.56 -8.82
N PHE A 44 30.90 9.81 -7.60
CA PHE A 44 29.60 10.45 -7.34
C PHE A 44 29.56 11.87 -7.84
N SER A 45 28.49 12.24 -8.51
CA SER A 45 28.26 13.62 -8.91
C SER A 45 28.07 14.53 -7.68
N ALA A 46 28.43 15.81 -7.83
CA ALA A 46 28.37 16.76 -6.72
C ALA A 46 26.97 16.90 -6.11
N GLY A 47 26.91 17.01 -4.79
CA GLY A 47 25.67 17.23 -4.02
C GLY A 47 24.85 15.96 -3.75
N LEU A 48 25.36 14.77 -4.07
CA LEU A 48 24.74 13.50 -3.69
C LEU A 48 25.06 13.12 -2.25
N ASN A 49 24.04 12.59 -1.59
CA ASN A 49 24.12 11.90 -0.30
C ASN A 49 23.72 10.44 -0.51
N TYR A 50 24.22 9.57 0.35
CA TYR A 50 23.80 8.19 0.45
C TYR A 50 23.24 7.91 1.84
N ALA A 51 22.13 7.14 1.90
CA ALA A 51 21.64 6.58 3.15
C ALA A 51 21.19 5.13 2.92
N ALA A 52 21.68 4.27 3.78
CA ALA A 52 21.23 2.88 3.86
C ALA A 52 19.81 2.81 4.45
N PHE A 53 18.99 1.90 3.95
CA PHE A 53 17.64 1.67 4.49
C PHE A 53 17.71 0.96 5.86
N SER A 54 16.63 1.03 6.63
CA SER A 54 16.54 0.32 7.91
C SER A 54 16.64 -1.20 7.71
N ASN A 55 17.25 -1.91 8.67
CA ASN A 55 17.50 -3.36 8.64
C ASN A 55 18.41 -3.87 7.51
N THR A 56 19.06 -2.98 6.76
CA THR A 56 20.10 -3.35 5.79
C THR A 56 21.45 -3.51 6.47
N VAL A 57 22.34 -4.30 5.85
CA VAL A 57 23.76 -4.31 6.22
C VAL A 57 24.40 -2.99 5.79
N ILE A 58 24.74 -2.13 6.74
CA ILE A 58 25.25 -0.77 6.46
C ILE A 58 26.53 -0.80 5.61
N SER A 59 27.40 -1.79 5.84
CA SER A 59 28.65 -1.97 5.09
C SER A 59 28.49 -2.70 3.75
N ALA A 60 27.26 -3.02 3.35
CA ALA A 60 27.00 -3.70 2.07
C ALA A 60 27.44 -2.89 0.86
N PHE A 61 27.34 -1.56 0.94
CA PHE A 61 27.74 -0.66 -0.14
C PHE A 61 29.21 -0.24 -0.01
N GLN A 62 29.96 -0.33 -1.12
CA GLN A 62 31.37 0.08 -1.24
C GLN A 62 31.63 0.65 -2.64
N VAL A 63 32.71 1.43 -2.77
CA VAL A 63 33.30 1.78 -4.08
C VAL A 63 34.40 0.80 -4.39
N ASP A 64 34.36 0.20 -5.58
CA ASP A 64 35.31 -0.83 -6.06
C ASP A 64 36.08 -0.27 -7.25
N ASN A 65 37.40 -0.43 -7.23
CA ASN A 65 38.29 -0.01 -8.33
C ASN A 65 38.83 -1.19 -9.16
N ASP A 66 38.55 -2.43 -8.75
CA ASP A 66 39.06 -3.65 -9.41
C ASP A 66 38.05 -4.19 -10.45
N VAL A 67 36.74 -4.04 -10.18
CA VAL A 67 35.67 -4.54 -11.05
C VAL A 67 34.89 -3.37 -11.63
N THR A 68 35.27 -2.87 -12.79
CA THR A 68 34.68 -1.67 -13.41
C THR A 68 34.16 -1.96 -14.82
N TYR A 69 33.26 -1.13 -15.31
CA TYR A 69 32.75 -1.19 -16.68
C TYR A 69 33.65 -0.37 -17.62
N ASN A 70 34.01 -0.94 -18.77
CA ASN A 70 34.67 -0.25 -19.90
C ASN A 70 35.92 0.56 -19.51
N ASN A 71 36.78 0.03 -18.63
CA ASN A 71 37.95 0.71 -18.06
C ASN A 71 37.65 1.99 -17.28
N SER A 72 36.47 2.12 -16.72
CA SER A 72 36.12 3.12 -15.72
C SER A 72 37.08 2.98 -14.50
N SER A 73 37.29 4.06 -13.75
CA SER A 73 38.19 4.05 -12.61
C SER A 73 37.58 3.43 -11.36
N SER A 74 36.25 3.37 -11.28
CA SER A 74 35.55 2.75 -10.15
C SER A 74 34.10 2.40 -10.47
N SER A 75 33.52 1.50 -9.69
CA SER A 75 32.12 1.10 -9.73
C SER A 75 31.50 1.10 -8.33
N MET A 76 30.20 1.03 -8.22
CA MET A 76 29.47 0.77 -6.98
C MET A 76 29.38 -0.74 -6.78
N ARG A 77 29.97 -1.26 -5.70
CA ARG A 77 29.87 -2.66 -5.30
C ARG A 77 28.87 -2.79 -4.16
N ILE A 78 27.99 -3.77 -4.27
CA ILE A 78 27.00 -4.11 -3.25
C ILE A 78 27.19 -5.58 -2.86
N ASP A 79 27.48 -5.82 -1.58
CA ASP A 79 27.63 -7.16 -1.01
C ASP A 79 26.32 -7.54 -0.30
N VAL A 80 25.54 -8.40 -0.95
CA VAL A 80 24.27 -8.92 -0.43
C VAL A 80 24.54 -9.93 0.68
N PRO A 81 23.92 -9.82 1.87
CA PRO A 81 24.16 -10.74 2.98
C PRO A 81 23.56 -12.13 2.72
N ASN A 82 23.98 -13.12 3.50
CA ASN A 82 23.27 -14.40 3.60
C ASN A 82 21.96 -14.23 4.37
N VAL A 83 21.03 -15.17 4.21
CA VAL A 83 19.85 -15.25 5.06
C VAL A 83 20.26 -15.37 6.54
N ASN A 84 19.55 -14.67 7.42
CA ASN A 84 19.84 -14.58 8.86
C ASN A 84 21.21 -13.96 9.22
N ASP A 85 21.75 -13.09 8.39
CA ASP A 85 22.93 -12.31 8.75
C ASP A 85 22.59 -11.40 9.95
N PRO A 86 23.37 -11.44 11.05
CA PRO A 86 23.08 -10.65 12.24
C PRO A 86 23.23 -9.13 12.05
N LEU A 87 23.89 -8.69 10.97
CA LEU A 87 24.11 -7.27 10.66
C LEU A 87 22.98 -6.66 9.84
N GLY A 88 22.12 -7.46 9.24
CA GLY A 88 20.99 -7.02 8.43
C GLY A 88 20.46 -8.10 7.51
N ALA A 89 19.21 -7.96 7.09
CA ALA A 89 18.52 -8.97 6.30
C ALA A 89 18.77 -8.85 4.79
N TYR A 90 19.24 -7.70 4.30
CA TYR A 90 19.40 -7.38 2.89
C TYR A 90 20.40 -6.24 2.67
N ALA A 91 20.66 -5.88 1.42
CA ALA A 91 21.44 -4.71 1.01
C ALA A 91 20.51 -3.70 0.34
N GLY A 92 20.45 -2.45 0.83
CA GLY A 92 19.59 -1.44 0.24
C GLY A 92 19.92 -0.03 0.69
N GLY A 93 19.66 0.92 -0.19
CA GLY A 93 19.90 2.33 0.09
C GLY A 93 19.52 3.26 -1.05
N ALA A 94 19.50 4.53 -0.76
CA ALA A 94 19.15 5.58 -1.71
C ALA A 94 20.26 6.63 -1.83
N PHE A 95 20.47 7.10 -3.07
CA PHE A 95 21.30 8.25 -3.42
C PHE A 95 20.38 9.42 -3.76
N PHE A 96 20.53 10.52 -3.07
CA PHE A 96 19.63 11.67 -3.18
C PHE A 96 20.36 12.99 -3.03
N THR A 97 19.72 14.08 -3.47
CA THR A 97 20.22 15.44 -3.35
C THR A 97 19.33 16.24 -2.38
N THR A 98 19.91 17.22 -1.69
CA THR A 98 19.13 18.10 -0.81
C THR A 98 18.38 19.19 -1.57
N VAL A 99 18.96 19.70 -2.65
CA VAL A 99 18.41 20.83 -3.44
C VAL A 99 17.46 20.36 -4.53
N GLY A 100 17.67 19.19 -5.08
CA GLY A 100 16.94 18.67 -6.24
C GLY A 100 17.58 19.03 -7.58
N ARG A 101 17.14 18.35 -8.63
CA ARG A 101 17.58 18.56 -10.02
C ARG A 101 16.39 18.64 -10.96
N ASP A 102 16.54 19.40 -12.03
CA ASP A 102 15.60 19.42 -13.15
C ASP A 102 15.95 18.30 -14.13
N LEU A 103 15.23 17.19 -14.00
CA LEU A 103 15.37 16.00 -14.86
C LEU A 103 14.36 15.97 -16.01
N SER A 104 13.61 17.06 -16.24
CA SER A 104 12.56 17.12 -17.26
C SER A 104 13.08 16.99 -18.70
N GLY A 105 14.39 17.11 -18.91
CA GLY A 105 15.05 16.93 -20.21
C GLY A 105 15.40 15.48 -20.58
N TYR A 106 15.19 14.53 -19.68
CA TYR A 106 15.58 13.12 -19.83
C TYR A 106 14.37 12.22 -20.05
N ASP A 107 14.59 11.03 -20.63
CA ASP A 107 13.54 10.02 -20.86
C ASP A 107 13.82 8.68 -20.17
N ALA A 108 15.03 8.50 -19.60
CA ALA A 108 15.40 7.32 -18.84
C ALA A 108 16.48 7.58 -17.79
N LEU A 109 16.46 6.76 -16.72
CA LEU A 109 17.64 6.44 -15.93
C LEU A 109 18.30 5.22 -16.54
N THR A 110 19.62 5.25 -16.76
CA THR A 110 20.39 4.11 -17.28
C THR A 110 21.56 3.77 -16.36
N PHE A 111 21.97 2.51 -16.36
CA PHE A 111 23.16 2.05 -15.67
C PHE A 111 23.67 0.74 -16.29
N TRP A 112 24.94 0.44 -16.04
CA TRP A 112 25.50 -0.87 -16.32
C TRP A 112 25.57 -1.67 -15.02
N ALA A 113 25.25 -2.96 -15.08
CA ALA A 113 25.40 -3.83 -13.93
C ALA A 113 25.85 -5.24 -14.32
N LYS A 114 26.53 -5.90 -13.37
CA LYS A 114 26.88 -7.33 -13.39
C LYS A 114 26.85 -7.87 -11.97
N SER A 115 26.86 -9.17 -11.82
CA SER A 115 26.91 -9.85 -10.53
C SER A 115 27.94 -10.98 -10.51
N SER A 116 28.31 -11.44 -9.32
CA SER A 116 29.20 -12.57 -9.12
C SER A 116 28.56 -13.91 -9.50
N VAL A 117 27.23 -13.99 -9.47
CA VAL A 117 26.40 -15.13 -9.85
C VAL A 117 25.22 -14.67 -10.69
N ALA A 118 24.52 -15.56 -11.38
CA ALA A 118 23.24 -15.23 -11.96
C ALA A 118 22.22 -15.02 -10.82
N ALA A 119 21.59 -13.85 -10.78
CA ALA A 119 20.69 -13.44 -9.70
C ALA A 119 19.54 -12.58 -10.25
N SER A 120 18.57 -12.29 -9.41
CA SER A 120 17.44 -11.41 -9.73
C SER A 120 17.42 -10.23 -8.75
N LEU A 121 17.88 -9.06 -9.18
CA LEU A 121 17.83 -7.83 -8.36
C LEU A 121 16.37 -7.48 -8.04
N ASP A 122 16.03 -7.50 -6.76
CA ASP A 122 14.63 -7.33 -6.30
C ASP A 122 14.03 -6.00 -6.74
N VAL A 123 14.70 -4.88 -6.45
CA VAL A 123 14.21 -3.54 -6.76
C VAL A 123 15.35 -2.60 -7.12
N VAL A 124 15.19 -1.85 -8.21
CA VAL A 124 16.08 -0.74 -8.56
C VAL A 124 15.28 0.38 -9.20
N GLY A 125 15.61 1.63 -8.87
CA GLY A 125 14.85 2.77 -9.35
C GLY A 125 15.42 4.14 -8.98
N PHE A 126 14.56 5.15 -9.08
CA PHE A 126 14.83 6.54 -8.67
C PHE A 126 13.60 7.15 -7.99
N GLY A 127 13.71 8.36 -7.45
CA GLY A 127 12.58 9.08 -6.83
C GLY A 127 12.41 8.86 -5.32
N ILE A 128 13.29 8.07 -4.69
CA ILE A 128 13.36 7.94 -3.22
C ILE A 128 14.38 8.96 -2.71
N ASP A 129 13.89 9.97 -1.98
CA ASP A 129 14.69 11.07 -1.42
C ASP A 129 14.70 11.08 0.11
N LEU A 130 14.11 10.05 0.75
CA LEU A 130 13.91 9.90 2.20
C LEU A 130 13.15 11.07 2.85
N GLY A 131 12.41 11.82 2.04
CA GLY A 131 11.56 12.92 2.43
C GLY A 131 10.14 12.72 1.85
N ALA A 132 9.80 13.52 0.84
CA ALA A 132 8.48 13.47 0.21
C ALA A 132 8.24 12.19 -0.62
N ASN A 133 9.29 11.62 -1.21
CA ASN A 133 9.23 10.47 -2.11
C ASN A 133 8.08 10.60 -3.11
N LYS A 134 8.01 11.76 -3.80
CA LYS A 134 6.81 12.10 -4.59
C LYS A 134 6.72 11.30 -5.88
N TYR A 135 7.87 11.06 -6.54
CA TYR A 135 7.92 10.45 -7.87
C TYR A 135 8.76 9.15 -7.93
N PRO A 136 8.60 8.18 -7.01
CA PRO A 136 9.27 6.90 -7.11
C PRO A 136 8.91 6.17 -8.39
N VAL A 137 9.95 5.59 -9.00
CA VAL A 137 9.87 4.71 -10.18
C VAL A 137 10.79 3.55 -9.94
N SER A 138 10.33 2.33 -10.20
CA SER A 138 11.16 1.12 -10.09
C SER A 138 10.89 0.10 -11.18
N ILE A 139 11.91 -0.71 -11.42
CA ILE A 139 11.78 -2.01 -12.05
C ILE A 139 12.13 -3.08 -11.01
N ASN A 140 11.43 -4.20 -11.06
CA ASN A 140 11.53 -5.26 -10.06
C ASN A 140 11.90 -6.59 -10.70
N GLY A 141 12.61 -7.45 -9.98
CA GLY A 141 13.01 -8.77 -10.47
C GLY A 141 13.94 -8.70 -11.69
N VAL A 142 14.93 -7.82 -11.64
CA VAL A 142 15.83 -7.54 -12.78
C VAL A 142 16.89 -8.60 -12.88
N SER A 143 16.89 -9.41 -13.93
CA SER A 143 17.89 -10.46 -14.14
C SER A 143 19.29 -9.88 -14.29
N LEU A 144 20.15 -10.14 -13.32
CA LEU A 144 21.58 -9.86 -13.35
C LEU A 144 22.36 -11.05 -13.93
N SER A 145 23.46 -10.76 -14.61
CA SER A 145 24.36 -11.77 -15.15
C SER A 145 25.79 -11.48 -14.75
N THR A 146 26.68 -12.48 -14.93
CA THR A 146 28.12 -12.34 -14.63
C THR A 146 28.89 -11.47 -15.62
N VAL A 147 28.22 -10.97 -16.67
CA VAL A 147 28.76 -10.02 -17.62
C VAL A 147 28.04 -8.70 -17.57
N TRP A 148 28.75 -7.60 -17.81
CA TRP A 148 28.13 -6.27 -17.83
C TRP A 148 27.02 -6.16 -18.87
N LYS A 149 25.87 -5.64 -18.44
CA LYS A 149 24.73 -5.32 -19.29
C LYS A 149 24.21 -3.92 -18.96
N LYS A 150 23.71 -3.21 -19.96
CA LYS A 150 23.02 -1.92 -19.79
C LYS A 150 21.55 -2.18 -19.40
N TYR A 151 21.12 -1.49 -18.37
CA TYR A 151 19.73 -1.47 -17.90
C TYR A 151 19.14 -0.09 -18.12
N ILE A 152 17.85 -0.03 -18.39
CA ILE A 152 17.13 1.18 -18.72
C ILE A 152 15.85 1.21 -17.88
N ILE A 153 15.65 2.28 -17.14
CA ILE A 153 14.41 2.56 -16.40
C ILE A 153 13.76 3.77 -17.06
N PRO A 154 12.72 3.59 -17.90
CA PRO A 154 12.02 4.70 -18.53
C PRO A 154 11.40 5.64 -17.51
N ILE A 155 11.40 6.94 -17.81
CA ILE A 155 10.72 7.97 -17.03
C ILE A 155 9.26 8.07 -17.51
N PRO A 156 8.26 7.87 -16.63
CA PRO A 156 6.85 7.88 -17.04
C PRO A 156 6.38 9.23 -17.59
N ASP A 157 6.74 10.32 -16.91
CA ASP A 157 6.49 11.69 -17.33
C ASP A 157 7.59 12.61 -16.80
N ALA A 158 8.54 12.94 -17.67
CA ALA A 158 9.67 13.79 -17.33
C ALA A 158 9.24 15.22 -16.93
N SER A 159 8.11 15.71 -17.42
CA SER A 159 7.61 17.06 -17.09
C SER A 159 7.31 17.25 -15.60
N LYS A 160 7.11 16.19 -14.86
CA LYS A 160 6.89 16.16 -13.42
C LYS A 160 8.20 16.31 -12.62
N LEU A 161 9.38 15.99 -13.22
CA LEU A 161 10.68 15.89 -12.53
C LEU A 161 11.49 17.21 -12.55
N LYS A 162 10.85 18.35 -12.34
CA LYS A 162 11.52 19.66 -12.36
C LYS A 162 12.40 19.92 -11.12
N ILE A 163 12.12 19.23 -10.01
CA ILE A 163 12.82 19.39 -8.73
C ILE A 163 12.95 18.01 -8.08
N GLU A 164 13.47 17.03 -8.83
CA GLU A 164 13.63 15.67 -8.31
C GLU A 164 14.86 15.59 -7.42
N LYS A 165 14.71 14.90 -6.28
CA LYS A 165 15.79 14.73 -5.30
C LYS A 165 16.28 13.30 -5.20
N GLY A 166 15.45 12.30 -5.46
CA GLY A 166 15.79 10.88 -5.44
C GLY A 166 16.46 10.45 -6.73
N MET A 167 17.78 10.29 -6.71
CA MET A 167 18.54 10.07 -7.93
C MET A 167 18.67 8.59 -8.31
N PHE A 168 18.86 7.72 -7.33
CA PHE A 168 18.99 6.29 -7.54
C PHE A 168 18.72 5.55 -6.23
N TYR A 169 18.11 4.37 -6.28
CA TYR A 169 18.00 3.48 -5.14
C TYR A 169 17.97 2.02 -5.57
N TYR A 170 18.31 1.14 -4.65
CA TYR A 170 18.25 -0.30 -4.82
C TYR A 170 17.85 -0.99 -3.52
N SER A 171 17.31 -2.20 -3.64
CA SER A 171 17.07 -3.12 -2.53
C SER A 171 17.20 -4.54 -3.03
N GLU A 172 18.01 -5.34 -2.33
CA GLU A 172 18.35 -6.70 -2.74
C GLU A 172 18.51 -7.63 -1.55
N GLY A 173 17.76 -8.74 -1.57
CA GLY A 173 17.87 -9.83 -0.63
C GLY A 173 18.78 -10.97 -1.10
N PRO A 174 19.06 -11.97 -0.23
CA PRO A 174 19.88 -13.11 -0.59
C PRO A 174 19.23 -14.01 -1.65
N GLU A 175 19.97 -14.38 -2.69
CA GLU A 175 19.48 -15.27 -3.75
C GLU A 175 19.45 -16.72 -3.24
N ASN A 176 18.27 -17.34 -3.16
CA ASN A 176 18.10 -18.69 -2.59
C ASN A 176 18.73 -18.86 -1.20
N GLY A 177 18.73 -17.82 -0.38
CA GLY A 177 19.29 -17.80 0.97
C GLY A 177 20.80 -17.51 1.03
N ASN A 178 21.47 -17.34 -0.10
CA ASN A 178 22.91 -17.07 -0.18
C ASN A 178 23.18 -15.62 -0.60
N GLY A 179 24.13 -15.00 0.09
CA GLY A 179 24.66 -13.71 -0.28
C GLY A 179 25.53 -13.78 -1.54
N TYR A 180 25.65 -12.64 -2.21
CA TYR A 180 26.49 -12.50 -3.39
C TYR A 180 26.88 -11.02 -3.59
N SER A 181 27.77 -10.73 -4.54
CA SER A 181 28.11 -9.35 -4.86
C SER A 181 27.60 -8.98 -6.23
N PHE A 182 27.14 -7.75 -6.38
CA PHE A 182 26.90 -7.17 -7.69
C PHE A 182 27.51 -5.77 -7.79
N TRP A 183 27.77 -5.35 -9.03
CA TRP A 183 28.39 -4.07 -9.35
C TRP A 183 27.50 -3.27 -10.26
N ILE A 184 27.44 -1.97 -10.00
CA ILE A 184 26.72 -0.99 -10.82
C ILE A 184 27.70 0.10 -11.22
N ASP A 185 27.61 0.54 -12.48
CA ASP A 185 28.50 1.55 -13.04
C ASP A 185 27.75 2.42 -14.04
N ASP A 186 28.27 3.59 -14.36
CA ASP A 186 27.75 4.51 -15.38
C ASP A 186 26.27 4.87 -15.17
N VAL A 187 25.89 5.21 -13.90
CA VAL A 187 24.52 5.54 -13.51
C VAL A 187 24.22 6.99 -13.86
N LYS A 188 23.26 7.19 -14.76
CA LYS A 188 22.88 8.55 -15.22
C LYS A 188 21.47 8.61 -15.79
N PHE A 189 20.88 9.78 -15.74
CA PHE A 189 19.72 10.12 -16.54
C PHE A 189 20.16 10.46 -17.95
N GLU A 190 19.53 9.88 -18.95
CA GLU A 190 19.83 10.07 -20.37
C GLU A 190 18.58 10.42 -21.18
N LYS A 191 18.75 11.15 -22.27
CA LYS A 191 17.74 11.31 -23.30
C LYS A 191 18.06 10.35 -24.44
N LEU A 192 17.48 9.17 -24.42
CA LEU A 192 17.69 8.14 -25.44
C LEU A 192 16.93 8.46 -26.73
N GLY A 193 15.75 9.09 -26.62
CA GLY A 193 14.92 9.46 -27.77
C GLY A 193 14.29 8.28 -28.53
N THR A 194 14.43 7.07 -27.98
CA THR A 194 13.96 5.81 -28.59
C THR A 194 12.91 5.10 -27.74
N ILE A 195 12.52 5.69 -26.62
CA ILE A 195 11.50 5.16 -25.74
C ILE A 195 10.13 5.67 -26.19
N ALA A 196 9.22 4.77 -26.52
CA ALA A 196 7.83 5.12 -26.86
C ALA A 196 7.07 5.59 -25.62
N HIS A 197 5.94 6.28 -25.83
CA HIS A 197 5.03 6.59 -24.72
C HIS A 197 4.58 5.32 -23.99
N GLY A 198 4.65 5.34 -22.66
CA GLY A 198 4.23 4.22 -21.84
C GLY A 198 2.71 4.10 -21.75
N GLN A 199 2.20 2.87 -21.77
CA GLN A 199 0.80 2.57 -21.45
C GLN A 199 0.68 2.37 -19.94
N ALA A 200 0.07 3.34 -19.25
CA ALA A 200 -0.18 3.21 -17.82
C ALA A 200 -1.36 2.26 -17.53
N SER A 201 -1.34 1.65 -16.37
CA SER A 201 -2.45 0.91 -15.78
C SER A 201 -2.60 1.23 -14.30
N ILE A 202 -3.83 1.17 -13.81
CA ILE A 202 -4.21 1.16 -12.42
C ILE A 202 -4.85 -0.19 -12.12
N LEU A 203 -4.77 -0.67 -10.87
CA LEU A 203 -5.30 -1.98 -10.46
C LEU A 203 -4.81 -3.12 -11.37
N ASN A 204 -3.55 -3.07 -11.80
CA ASN A 204 -2.95 -4.02 -12.76
C ASN A 204 -3.76 -4.14 -14.08
N GLY A 205 -4.45 -3.08 -14.51
CA GLY A 205 -5.28 -3.05 -15.71
C GLY A 205 -6.67 -3.66 -15.54
N ILE A 206 -7.09 -4.02 -14.33
CA ILE A 206 -8.38 -4.66 -14.05
C ILE A 206 -9.45 -3.61 -13.78
N ASN A 207 -10.66 -3.84 -14.28
CA ASN A 207 -11.85 -3.08 -13.91
C ASN A 207 -12.44 -3.70 -12.63
N LYS A 208 -12.16 -3.08 -11.48
CA LYS A 208 -12.62 -3.53 -10.16
C LYS A 208 -13.92 -2.85 -9.78
N VAL A 209 -14.81 -3.58 -9.11
CA VAL A 209 -16.06 -3.04 -8.55
C VAL A 209 -16.04 -3.27 -7.04
N GLU A 210 -16.28 -2.22 -6.27
CA GLU A 210 -16.35 -2.27 -4.81
C GLU A 210 -17.67 -1.66 -4.31
N THR A 211 -18.25 -2.31 -3.30
CA THR A 211 -19.32 -1.72 -2.49
C THR A 211 -18.69 -0.94 -1.33
N SER A 212 -19.17 0.27 -1.08
CA SER A 212 -18.61 1.16 -0.07
C SER A 212 -19.73 1.92 0.67
N PHE A 213 -19.34 2.62 1.74
CA PHE A 213 -20.23 3.51 2.51
C PHE A 213 -19.60 4.91 2.60
N ILE A 214 -20.44 5.90 2.86
CA ILE A 214 -19.99 7.28 3.07
C ILE A 214 -18.96 7.33 4.21
N GLY A 215 -17.83 7.99 3.96
CA GLY A 215 -16.70 8.11 4.90
C GLY A 215 -15.62 7.06 4.72
N VAL A 216 -15.86 6.01 3.94
CA VAL A 216 -14.84 4.97 3.65
C VAL A 216 -13.88 5.47 2.58
N SER A 217 -12.60 5.20 2.80
CA SER A 217 -11.54 5.47 1.82
C SER A 217 -10.84 4.18 1.42
N THR A 218 -10.50 4.07 0.14
CA THR A 218 -9.67 3.01 -0.44
C THR A 218 -8.58 3.64 -1.30
N THR A 219 -7.45 2.94 -1.48
CA THR A 219 -6.35 3.45 -2.30
C THR A 219 -6.27 2.66 -3.59
N VAL A 220 -6.11 3.35 -4.71
CA VAL A 220 -5.85 2.74 -6.01
C VAL A 220 -4.41 2.23 -6.02
N ASP A 221 -4.23 0.94 -6.17
CA ASP A 221 -2.95 0.22 -6.23
C ASP A 221 -2.65 -0.31 -7.64
N GLY A 222 -1.62 -1.19 -7.76
CA GLY A 222 -1.27 -1.83 -9.02
C GLY A 222 -0.92 -0.83 -10.13
N LEU A 223 -0.19 0.25 -9.77
CA LEU A 223 0.19 1.33 -10.67
C LEU A 223 1.43 0.94 -11.46
N ILE A 224 1.25 0.62 -12.72
CA ILE A 224 2.31 0.15 -13.63
C ILE A 224 2.25 0.96 -14.92
N THR A 225 3.41 1.26 -15.49
CA THR A 225 3.52 1.74 -16.87
C THR A 225 4.33 0.75 -17.69
N THR A 226 3.78 0.28 -18.80
CA THR A 226 4.46 -0.61 -19.74
C THR A 226 5.03 0.19 -20.88
N PHE A 227 6.34 0.09 -21.10
CA PHE A 227 7.06 0.72 -22.20
C PHE A 227 7.50 -0.34 -23.21
N ASN A 228 7.27 -0.07 -24.50
CA ASN A 228 7.89 -0.86 -25.56
C ASN A 228 9.29 -0.30 -25.82
N MET A 229 10.30 -1.10 -25.53
CA MET A 229 11.71 -0.72 -25.66
C MET A 229 12.22 -0.93 -27.08
N PRO A 230 13.33 -0.28 -27.51
CA PRO A 230 13.90 -0.42 -28.85
C PRO A 230 14.24 -1.85 -29.28
N ASN A 231 14.45 -2.76 -28.31
CA ASN A 231 14.69 -4.19 -28.52
C ASN A 231 13.41 -5.01 -28.69
N ALA A 232 12.25 -4.36 -28.85
CA ALA A 232 10.91 -4.95 -28.93
C ALA A 232 10.47 -5.74 -27.67
N ILE A 233 11.13 -5.53 -26.53
CA ILE A 233 10.73 -6.09 -25.23
C ILE A 233 9.89 -5.05 -24.49
N ASN A 234 8.82 -5.49 -23.84
CA ASN A 234 8.05 -4.63 -22.94
C ASN A 234 8.74 -4.55 -21.58
N GLN A 235 9.02 -3.33 -21.13
CA GLN A 235 9.52 -3.03 -19.80
C GLN A 235 8.38 -2.50 -18.94
N ASN A 236 8.04 -3.24 -17.88
CA ASN A 236 7.12 -2.76 -16.86
C ASN A 236 7.88 -1.94 -15.82
N VAL A 237 7.28 -0.81 -15.45
CA VAL A 237 7.81 0.12 -14.46
C VAL A 237 6.72 0.39 -13.44
N THR A 238 6.99 0.12 -12.18
CA THR A 238 6.11 0.52 -11.07
C THR A 238 6.25 2.02 -10.84
N ILE A 239 5.15 2.73 -10.73
CA ILE A 239 5.12 4.19 -10.65
C ILE A 239 4.38 4.71 -9.42
N SER A 240 4.76 5.90 -8.97
CA SER A 240 4.03 6.65 -7.96
C SER A 240 2.68 7.14 -8.51
N PRO A 241 1.62 7.21 -7.67
CA PRO A 241 0.35 7.83 -8.06
C PRO A 241 0.50 9.29 -8.52
N ALA A 242 1.52 10.01 -8.06
CA ALA A 242 1.77 11.40 -8.45
C ALA A 242 2.10 11.62 -9.94
N TYR A 243 2.41 10.56 -10.68
CA TYR A 243 2.52 10.61 -12.14
C TYR A 243 1.15 10.65 -12.82
N LEU A 244 0.10 10.19 -12.17
CA LEU A 244 -1.22 10.00 -12.74
C LEU A 244 -2.16 11.16 -12.42
N ASP A 245 -3.01 11.50 -13.37
CA ASP A 245 -4.11 12.43 -13.21
C ASP A 245 -5.39 11.60 -12.99
N PHE A 246 -5.77 11.43 -11.72
CA PHE A 246 -6.97 10.68 -11.33
C PHE A 246 -8.23 11.49 -11.55
N THR A 247 -9.31 10.83 -11.96
CA THR A 247 -10.63 11.44 -12.13
C THR A 247 -11.73 10.53 -11.61
N SER A 248 -12.79 11.15 -11.06
CA SER A 248 -14.03 10.47 -10.70
C SER A 248 -15.12 10.88 -11.69
N SER A 249 -15.89 9.93 -12.17
CA SER A 249 -17.06 10.20 -13.02
C SER A 249 -18.20 10.89 -12.28
N ASN A 250 -18.21 10.81 -10.93
CA ASN A 250 -19.21 11.44 -10.09
C ASN A 250 -18.63 11.80 -8.72
N THR A 251 -18.14 13.02 -8.59
CA THR A 251 -17.53 13.53 -7.34
C THR A 251 -18.53 13.72 -6.20
N ALA A 252 -19.84 13.69 -6.46
CA ALA A 252 -20.86 13.68 -5.42
C ALA A 252 -21.01 12.30 -4.77
N VAL A 253 -20.48 11.22 -5.39
CA VAL A 253 -20.50 9.86 -4.85
C VAL A 253 -19.14 9.49 -4.30
N ALA A 254 -18.06 9.68 -5.06
CA ALA A 254 -16.69 9.40 -4.61
C ALA A 254 -15.72 10.45 -5.18
N THR A 255 -14.81 10.92 -4.34
CA THR A 255 -13.70 11.79 -4.72
C THR A 255 -12.41 10.98 -4.79
N VAL A 256 -11.42 11.47 -5.54
CA VAL A 256 -10.07 10.90 -5.57
C VAL A 256 -9.05 12.01 -5.49
N ASN A 257 -7.97 11.81 -4.72
CA ASN A 257 -6.88 12.78 -4.60
C ASN A 257 -5.65 12.38 -5.45
N GLU A 258 -4.62 13.23 -5.47
CA GLU A 258 -3.37 13.01 -6.21
C GLU A 258 -2.59 11.76 -5.75
N SER A 259 -2.82 11.27 -4.54
CA SER A 259 -2.22 10.04 -4.01
C SER A 259 -3.01 8.79 -4.37
N GLY A 260 -4.06 8.90 -5.19
CA GLY A 260 -4.92 7.77 -5.55
C GLY A 260 -5.85 7.30 -4.42
N VAL A 261 -6.01 8.10 -3.35
CA VAL A 261 -6.96 7.78 -2.27
C VAL A 261 -8.35 8.21 -2.72
N VAL A 262 -9.24 7.24 -2.81
CA VAL A 262 -10.66 7.40 -3.17
C VAL A 262 -11.49 7.43 -1.90
N THR A 263 -12.26 8.50 -1.69
CA THR A 263 -13.17 8.64 -0.55
C THR A 263 -14.60 8.67 -1.02
N THR A 264 -15.42 7.78 -0.47
CA THR A 264 -16.88 7.76 -0.72
C THR A 264 -17.55 8.87 0.07
N VAL A 265 -18.28 9.74 -0.60
CA VAL A 265 -18.89 10.94 0.00
C VAL A 265 -20.41 11.01 -0.15
N GLY A 266 -21.00 10.18 -1.01
CA GLY A 266 -22.44 10.15 -1.25
C GLY A 266 -22.93 8.82 -1.76
N THR A 267 -24.25 8.67 -1.91
CA THR A 267 -24.91 7.45 -2.39
C THR A 267 -24.90 7.38 -3.93
N GLY A 268 -24.73 6.21 -4.49
CA GLY A 268 -24.78 5.96 -5.93
C GLY A 268 -23.51 5.28 -6.46
N THR A 269 -23.24 5.48 -7.75
CA THR A 269 -22.09 4.88 -8.43
C THR A 269 -21.14 5.96 -8.95
N ALA A 270 -19.85 5.75 -8.76
CA ALA A 270 -18.76 6.53 -9.36
C ALA A 270 -17.69 5.60 -9.94
N VAL A 271 -17.12 5.99 -11.08
CA VAL A 271 -15.99 5.27 -11.70
C VAL A 271 -14.75 6.15 -11.60
N ILE A 272 -13.71 5.60 -10.97
CA ILE A 272 -12.40 6.24 -10.86
C ILE A 272 -11.52 5.71 -11.98
N THR A 273 -10.92 6.63 -12.70
CA THR A 273 -9.98 6.38 -13.79
C THR A 273 -8.74 7.25 -13.64
N ALA A 274 -7.70 6.99 -14.42
CA ALA A 274 -6.48 7.79 -14.39
C ALA A 274 -5.93 8.03 -15.80
N LYS A 275 -5.12 9.07 -15.95
CA LYS A 275 -4.36 9.37 -17.17
C LYS A 275 -2.89 9.57 -16.84
N LEU A 276 -2.02 9.14 -17.73
CA LEU A 276 -0.59 9.46 -17.75
C LEU A 276 -0.32 10.40 -18.93
N SER A 277 0.16 11.61 -18.69
CA SER A 277 0.45 12.60 -19.73
C SER A 277 -0.72 12.75 -20.74
N GLY A 278 -1.97 12.76 -20.24
CA GLY A 278 -3.18 12.87 -21.03
C GLY A 278 -3.70 11.57 -21.66
N GLN A 279 -2.93 10.48 -21.68
CA GLN A 279 -3.35 9.17 -22.20
C GLN A 279 -4.07 8.36 -21.12
N GLN A 280 -5.21 7.73 -21.49
CA GLN A 280 -6.02 6.94 -20.56
C GLN A 280 -5.24 5.70 -20.08
N ALA A 281 -5.17 5.53 -18.76
CA ALA A 281 -4.67 4.30 -18.14
C ALA A 281 -5.67 3.15 -18.31
N LEU A 282 -5.15 1.92 -18.37
CA LEU A 282 -5.97 0.71 -18.31
C LEU A 282 -6.45 0.45 -16.88
N GLY A 283 -7.61 -0.19 -16.73
CA GLY A 283 -8.23 -0.46 -15.45
C GLY A 283 -9.10 0.70 -14.94
N SER A 284 -9.98 0.39 -14.02
CA SER A 284 -10.86 1.35 -13.36
C SER A 284 -11.35 0.82 -12.02
N LEU A 285 -11.67 1.70 -11.08
CA LEU A 285 -12.35 1.36 -9.83
C LEU A 285 -13.77 1.91 -9.86
N THR A 286 -14.76 1.02 -9.86
CA THR A 286 -16.16 1.39 -9.69
C THR A 286 -16.53 1.30 -8.22
N ILE A 287 -16.94 2.42 -7.63
CA ILE A 287 -17.49 2.49 -6.28
C ILE A 287 -19.02 2.48 -6.37
N ASN A 288 -19.62 1.46 -5.78
CA ASN A 288 -21.07 1.39 -5.54
C ASN A 288 -21.33 1.73 -4.07
N SER A 289 -21.74 2.98 -3.80
CA SER A 289 -22.00 3.43 -2.44
C SER A 289 -23.43 3.11 -2.00
N ALA A 290 -23.54 2.36 -0.91
CA ALA A 290 -24.83 2.07 -0.25
C ALA A 290 -25.35 3.24 0.61
N GLY A 291 -24.61 4.36 0.69
CA GLY A 291 -24.93 5.52 1.51
C GLY A 291 -24.28 5.50 2.89
N ALA A 292 -24.95 6.06 3.89
CA ALA A 292 -24.42 6.09 5.25
C ALA A 292 -24.34 4.66 5.83
N PHE A 293 -23.22 4.35 6.46
CA PHE A 293 -23.09 3.10 7.21
C PHE A 293 -24.01 3.16 8.44
N ILE A 294 -24.81 2.12 8.64
CA ILE A 294 -25.59 1.93 9.84
C ILE A 294 -24.82 0.96 10.73
N ALA A 295 -24.35 1.44 11.87
CA ALA A 295 -23.64 0.59 12.83
C ALA A 295 -24.52 -0.54 13.36
N ALA A 296 -23.90 -1.64 13.76
CA ALA A 296 -24.58 -2.72 14.47
C ALA A 296 -25.20 -2.21 15.77
N PRO A 297 -26.31 -2.81 16.23
CA PRO A 297 -26.88 -2.47 17.53
C PRO A 297 -25.84 -2.58 18.65
N VAL A 298 -25.78 -1.55 19.51
CA VAL A 298 -24.85 -1.56 20.65
C VAL A 298 -25.25 -2.66 21.62
N PRO A 299 -24.30 -3.54 22.02
CA PRO A 299 -24.57 -4.56 23.03
C PRO A 299 -24.95 -3.96 24.39
N THR A 300 -25.81 -4.64 25.10
CA THR A 300 -26.32 -4.20 26.42
C THR A 300 -25.90 -5.10 27.57
N GLU A 301 -25.26 -6.23 27.29
CA GLU A 301 -24.81 -7.20 28.30
C GLU A 301 -23.69 -6.61 29.16
N ASN A 302 -23.71 -6.95 30.46
CA ASN A 302 -22.64 -6.52 31.35
C ASN A 302 -21.31 -7.20 30.93
N ALA A 303 -20.25 -6.44 30.79
CA ALA A 303 -18.94 -6.92 30.34
C ALA A 303 -18.39 -8.09 31.22
N ALA A 304 -18.78 -8.16 32.50
CA ALA A 304 -18.41 -9.26 33.40
C ALA A 304 -19.04 -10.62 33.00
N ASN A 305 -20.08 -10.60 32.17
CA ASN A 305 -20.80 -11.77 31.69
C ASN A 305 -20.53 -12.06 30.21
N VAL A 306 -19.47 -11.46 29.62
CA VAL A 306 -19.16 -11.53 28.21
C VAL A 306 -17.74 -12.05 27.99
N ILE A 307 -17.58 -12.94 27.00
CA ILE A 307 -16.29 -13.27 26.38
C ILE A 307 -16.38 -12.84 24.94
N SER A 308 -15.73 -11.73 24.61
CA SER A 308 -15.82 -11.12 23.28
C SER A 308 -14.75 -11.68 22.34
N ILE A 309 -15.16 -11.98 21.10
CA ILE A 309 -14.29 -12.36 19.98
C ILE A 309 -14.04 -11.16 19.08
N PHE A 310 -15.11 -10.40 18.81
CA PHE A 310 -15.03 -9.18 17.98
C PHE A 310 -16.16 -8.22 18.39
N SER A 311 -15.81 -7.10 18.96
CA SER A 311 -16.75 -6.02 19.28
C SER A 311 -15.99 -4.75 19.64
N ASP A 312 -16.52 -3.59 19.26
CA ASP A 312 -16.00 -2.28 19.70
C ASP A 312 -16.36 -1.96 21.16
N ASN A 313 -17.33 -2.69 21.74
CA ASN A 313 -17.90 -2.37 23.06
C ASN A 313 -17.27 -3.17 24.20
N TYR A 314 -16.48 -4.21 23.89
CA TYR A 314 -15.86 -5.09 24.86
C TYR A 314 -14.37 -5.27 24.58
N THR A 315 -13.62 -5.70 25.60
CA THR A 315 -12.25 -6.17 25.38
C THR A 315 -12.31 -7.55 24.72
N ASN A 316 -11.77 -7.66 23.52
CA ASN A 316 -11.75 -8.91 22.77
C ASN A 316 -10.70 -9.87 23.33
N ALA A 317 -11.04 -11.16 23.36
CA ALA A 317 -10.07 -12.22 23.59
C ALA A 317 -9.00 -12.23 22.47
N PRO A 318 -7.81 -12.81 22.71
CA PRO A 318 -6.83 -12.98 21.65
C PRO A 318 -7.39 -13.82 20.49
N VAL A 319 -7.26 -13.31 19.27
CA VAL A 319 -7.69 -13.96 18.03
C VAL A 319 -6.50 -14.06 17.09
N GLU A 320 -6.18 -15.24 16.60
CA GLU A 320 -5.08 -15.46 15.66
C GLU A 320 -5.39 -14.84 14.29
N TYR A 321 -6.64 -15.04 13.84
CA TYR A 321 -7.11 -14.44 12.59
C TYR A 321 -8.64 -14.41 12.53
N TYR A 322 -9.14 -13.40 11.82
CA TYR A 322 -10.57 -13.27 11.48
C TYR A 322 -10.90 -13.90 10.12
N ASN A 323 -9.90 -14.34 9.35
CA ASN A 323 -10.06 -15.11 8.13
C ASN A 323 -8.87 -16.07 7.96
N GLY A 324 -9.16 -17.36 7.97
CA GLY A 324 -8.13 -18.40 7.86
C GLY A 324 -7.58 -18.60 6.46
N TYR A 325 -8.22 -18.09 5.40
CA TYR A 325 -7.85 -18.33 4.01
C TYR A 325 -7.54 -19.80 3.70
N TRP A 326 -8.40 -20.71 4.17
CA TRP A 326 -8.15 -22.16 4.11
C TRP A 326 -8.20 -22.70 2.69
N GLN A 327 -7.05 -22.69 2.04
CA GLN A 327 -6.87 -23.15 0.67
C GLN A 327 -6.89 -24.67 0.56
N PRO A 328 -7.32 -25.25 -0.60
CA PRO A 328 -7.82 -24.55 -1.80
C PRO A 328 -9.34 -24.31 -1.81
N TYR A 329 -10.05 -24.58 -0.72
CA TYR A 329 -11.50 -24.65 -0.70
C TYR A 329 -12.20 -23.32 -0.39
N GLN A 330 -11.53 -22.44 0.33
CA GLN A 330 -12.09 -21.15 0.71
C GLN A 330 -11.92 -20.13 -0.40
N THR A 331 -13.04 -19.51 -0.81
CA THR A 331 -13.05 -18.39 -1.77
C THR A 331 -13.22 -17.04 -1.09
N THR A 332 -13.67 -17.06 0.17
CA THR A 332 -13.95 -15.83 0.94
C THR A 332 -12.73 -14.95 1.07
N GLN A 333 -12.91 -13.68 0.70
CA GLN A 333 -11.98 -12.60 0.98
C GLN A 333 -12.52 -11.81 2.16
N SER A 334 -11.63 -11.28 2.99
CA SER A 334 -12.04 -10.38 4.06
C SER A 334 -11.17 -9.12 4.04
N ALA A 335 -11.77 -8.03 4.46
CA ALA A 335 -11.07 -6.83 4.82
C ALA A 335 -11.59 -6.39 6.18
N ASP A 336 -10.68 -6.12 7.11
CA ASP A 336 -11.00 -5.35 8.29
C ASP A 336 -11.43 -3.97 7.81
N PHE A 337 -12.55 -3.51 8.30
CA PHE A 337 -13.22 -2.38 7.73
C PHE A 337 -13.63 -1.43 8.84
N THR A 338 -13.18 -0.18 8.75
CA THR A 338 -13.51 0.86 9.73
C THR A 338 -14.30 1.97 9.07
N VAL A 339 -15.44 2.34 9.65
CA VAL A 339 -16.24 3.51 9.26
C VAL A 339 -16.35 4.45 10.46
N GLY A 340 -15.62 5.56 10.43
CA GLY A 340 -15.50 6.45 11.58
C GLY A 340 -14.81 5.75 12.74
N THR A 341 -15.56 5.43 13.81
CA THR A 341 -15.07 4.69 14.98
C THR A 341 -15.57 3.25 15.04
N ASN A 342 -16.34 2.78 14.06
CA ASN A 342 -16.87 1.43 14.03
C ASN A 342 -15.93 0.49 13.27
N ASN A 343 -15.50 -0.59 13.91
CA ASN A 343 -14.82 -1.69 13.27
C ASN A 343 -15.83 -2.79 12.92
N VAL A 344 -15.68 -3.34 11.72
CA VAL A 344 -16.61 -4.34 11.17
C VAL A 344 -15.81 -5.36 10.38
N LEU A 345 -16.17 -6.63 10.44
CA LEU A 345 -15.60 -7.66 9.57
C LEU A 345 -16.39 -7.67 8.24
N ASN A 346 -15.72 -7.41 7.13
CA ASN A 346 -16.29 -7.43 5.79
C ASN A 346 -15.84 -8.69 5.04
N TYR A 347 -16.76 -9.59 4.74
CA TYR A 347 -16.50 -10.82 4.00
C TYR A 347 -17.11 -10.75 2.61
N THR A 348 -16.26 -10.91 1.58
CA THR A 348 -16.64 -10.89 0.16
C THR A 348 -16.29 -12.22 -0.51
N ASN A 349 -16.83 -12.51 -1.70
CA ASN A 349 -16.69 -13.82 -2.40
C ASN A 349 -17.00 -14.99 -1.47
N PHE A 350 -18.00 -14.82 -0.62
CA PHE A 350 -18.27 -15.69 0.50
C PHE A 350 -18.74 -17.08 0.08
N ASN A 351 -18.06 -18.10 0.58
CA ASN A 351 -18.54 -19.48 0.66
C ASN A 351 -18.48 -20.01 2.11
N PHE A 352 -17.33 -19.92 2.75
CA PHE A 352 -17.16 -20.09 4.19
C PHE A 352 -15.92 -19.31 4.68
N VAL A 353 -15.86 -19.01 5.98
CA VAL A 353 -14.74 -18.37 6.64
C VAL A 353 -14.61 -18.85 8.07
N GLY A 354 -13.38 -19.08 8.52
CA GLY A 354 -13.05 -19.42 9.90
C GLY A 354 -12.39 -18.26 10.62
N ILE A 355 -12.85 -18.01 11.84
CA ILE A 355 -12.23 -17.16 12.88
C ILE A 355 -11.59 -18.10 13.88
N GLN A 356 -10.31 -17.93 14.22
CA GLN A 356 -9.61 -18.78 15.19
C GLN A 356 -9.08 -18.00 16.37
N PHE A 357 -9.31 -18.58 17.57
CA PHE A 357 -8.90 -18.08 18.87
C PHE A 357 -8.48 -19.26 19.76
N SER A 358 -7.41 -19.94 19.35
CA SER A 358 -6.95 -21.19 19.97
C SER A 358 -5.73 -21.04 20.89
N SER A 359 -5.15 -19.84 20.95
CA SER A 359 -3.94 -19.59 21.74
C SER A 359 -4.10 -18.42 22.72
N PRO A 360 -4.76 -18.64 23.87
CA PRO A 360 -5.36 -19.89 24.37
C PRO A 360 -6.79 -20.13 23.87
N THR A 361 -7.25 -21.40 23.92
CA THR A 361 -8.66 -21.75 23.73
C THR A 361 -9.54 -21.13 24.82
N ILE A 362 -10.82 -20.93 24.51
CA ILE A 362 -11.78 -20.26 25.40
C ILE A 362 -12.61 -21.30 26.19
N ASN A 363 -12.63 -21.17 27.51
CA ASN A 363 -13.58 -21.88 28.35
C ASN A 363 -14.89 -21.08 28.49
N ALA A 364 -15.91 -21.51 27.77
CA ALA A 364 -17.24 -20.90 27.74
C ALA A 364 -18.30 -21.74 28.50
N THR A 365 -17.89 -22.55 29.49
CA THR A 365 -18.82 -23.43 30.25
C THR A 365 -19.89 -22.64 30.98
N SER A 366 -19.59 -21.43 31.47
CA SER A 366 -20.53 -20.52 32.10
C SER A 366 -21.41 -19.74 31.13
N MET A 367 -21.11 -19.77 29.83
CA MET A 367 -21.86 -19.03 28.79
C MET A 367 -23.05 -19.84 28.28
N THR A 368 -24.12 -19.15 27.95
CA THR A 368 -25.39 -19.76 27.51
C THR A 368 -25.70 -19.42 26.06
N TYR A 369 -25.22 -18.30 25.56
CA TYR A 369 -25.48 -17.80 24.21
C TYR A 369 -24.21 -17.41 23.49
N LEU A 370 -24.27 -17.49 22.14
CA LEU A 370 -23.35 -16.79 21.22
C LEU A 370 -24.14 -15.70 20.50
N ARG A 371 -23.75 -14.44 20.68
CA ARG A 371 -24.26 -13.31 19.89
C ARG A 371 -23.41 -13.17 18.63
N VAL A 372 -24.10 -12.93 17.49
CA VAL A 372 -23.48 -12.52 16.23
C VAL A 372 -24.40 -11.50 15.56
N ASN A 373 -23.91 -10.33 15.27
CA ASN A 373 -24.58 -9.36 14.42
C ASN A 373 -24.14 -9.53 12.96
N LEU A 374 -25.10 -9.67 12.05
CA LEU A 374 -24.85 -9.84 10.61
C LEU A 374 -25.58 -8.75 9.83
N TYR A 375 -24.93 -8.23 8.80
CA TYR A 375 -25.56 -7.34 7.81
C TYR A 375 -25.29 -7.88 6.41
N MET A 376 -26.34 -8.10 5.64
CA MET A 376 -26.24 -8.62 4.28
C MET A 376 -26.55 -7.47 3.30
N PRO A 377 -25.52 -6.95 2.59
CA PRO A 377 -25.68 -5.77 1.74
C PRO A 377 -26.52 -6.07 0.48
N ASN A 378 -26.48 -7.31 -0.01
CA ASN A 378 -27.15 -7.73 -1.23
C ASN A 378 -28.49 -8.42 -0.93
N ALA A 379 -29.39 -8.40 -1.90
CA ALA A 379 -30.64 -9.18 -1.82
C ALA A 379 -30.33 -10.66 -1.59
N ILE A 380 -31.10 -11.31 -0.72
CA ILE A 380 -30.94 -12.71 -0.37
C ILE A 380 -31.83 -13.57 -1.30
N PRO A 381 -31.25 -14.40 -2.19
CA PRO A 381 -32.03 -15.24 -3.09
C PRO A 381 -32.87 -16.28 -2.32
N PRO A 382 -34.01 -16.75 -2.87
CA PRO A 382 -34.75 -17.87 -2.31
C PRO A 382 -33.87 -19.12 -2.16
N GLY A 383 -34.02 -19.86 -1.06
CA GLY A 383 -33.21 -21.05 -0.76
C GLY A 383 -31.84 -20.75 -0.17
N SER A 384 -31.51 -19.48 0.12
CA SER A 384 -30.28 -19.13 0.81
C SER A 384 -30.30 -19.63 2.25
N ASN A 385 -29.11 -19.99 2.74
CA ASN A 385 -28.89 -20.29 4.14
C ASN A 385 -27.57 -19.72 4.63
N PHE A 386 -27.51 -19.49 5.95
CA PHE A 386 -26.31 -19.07 6.66
C PHE A 386 -26.13 -19.98 7.88
N LYS A 387 -24.95 -20.58 8.02
CA LYS A 387 -24.61 -21.44 9.13
C LYS A 387 -23.59 -20.79 10.03
N VAL A 388 -23.81 -20.88 11.31
CA VAL A 388 -22.84 -20.56 12.36
C VAL A 388 -22.38 -21.88 12.97
N LYS A 389 -21.08 -22.14 12.91
CA LYS A 389 -20.45 -23.31 13.52
C LYS A 389 -19.52 -22.84 14.64
N VAL A 390 -19.52 -23.58 15.75
CA VAL A 390 -18.56 -23.38 16.85
C VAL A 390 -17.80 -24.68 17.04
N VAL A 391 -16.48 -24.60 17.11
CA VAL A 391 -15.59 -25.76 17.25
C VAL A 391 -14.94 -25.71 18.63
N ASP A 392 -15.06 -26.84 19.35
CA ASP A 392 -14.32 -27.13 20.57
C ASP A 392 -13.21 -28.13 20.22
N PHE A 393 -11.96 -27.81 20.58
CA PHE A 393 -10.79 -28.65 20.28
C PHE A 393 -10.62 -29.82 21.28
N GLY A 394 -11.67 -30.18 21.99
CA GLY A 394 -11.70 -31.35 22.87
C GLY A 394 -10.83 -31.20 24.13
N ALA A 395 -10.60 -32.31 24.78
CA ALA A 395 -9.94 -32.33 26.10
C ALA A 395 -8.43 -31.95 26.04
N ASP A 396 -7.80 -32.12 24.90
CA ASP A 396 -6.38 -31.76 24.71
C ASP A 396 -6.17 -30.30 24.27
N GLY A 397 -7.26 -29.60 23.87
CA GLY A 397 -7.22 -28.19 23.44
C GLY A 397 -6.47 -27.95 22.14
N VAL A 398 -6.25 -28.97 21.32
CA VAL A 398 -5.48 -28.92 20.07
C VAL A 398 -6.32 -29.45 18.92
N PHE A 399 -6.26 -28.78 17.77
CA PHE A 399 -6.99 -29.22 16.57
C PHE A 399 -6.55 -30.63 16.12
N GLY A 400 -7.51 -31.52 15.93
CA GLY A 400 -7.28 -32.89 15.50
C GLY A 400 -7.39 -33.90 16.65
N GLY A 401 -6.74 -35.06 16.54
CA GLY A 401 -6.75 -36.09 17.59
C GLY A 401 -8.06 -36.90 17.73
N GLY A 402 -9.13 -36.50 17.05
CA GLY A 402 -10.41 -37.25 17.01
C GLY A 402 -11.36 -36.97 18.19
N ASN A 403 -11.04 -35.97 19.03
CA ASN A 403 -11.86 -35.54 20.18
C ASN A 403 -12.53 -34.18 19.98
N ASP A 404 -12.26 -33.50 18.85
CA ASP A 404 -12.88 -32.23 18.49
C ASP A 404 -14.39 -32.41 18.25
N THR A 405 -15.15 -31.40 18.60
CA THR A 405 -16.59 -31.37 18.33
C THR A 405 -16.98 -30.06 17.65
N THR A 406 -17.93 -30.15 16.72
CA THR A 406 -18.44 -28.99 15.99
C THR A 406 -19.95 -28.89 16.16
N GLY A 407 -20.38 -27.80 16.79
CA GLY A 407 -21.79 -27.46 16.87
C GLY A 407 -22.21 -26.58 15.70
N THR A 408 -23.38 -26.85 15.13
CA THR A 408 -23.88 -26.12 13.96
C THR A 408 -25.30 -25.61 14.17
N ARG A 409 -25.56 -24.36 13.80
CA ARG A 409 -26.90 -23.77 13.68
C ARG A 409 -27.08 -23.16 12.29
N THR A 410 -28.21 -23.47 11.64
CA THR A 410 -28.55 -22.95 10.30
C THR A 410 -29.68 -21.94 10.39
N PHE A 411 -29.55 -20.86 9.65
CA PHE A 411 -30.53 -19.79 9.51
C PHE A 411 -30.98 -19.66 8.05
N THR A 412 -32.27 -19.39 7.87
CA THR A 412 -32.90 -19.19 6.56
C THR A 412 -33.90 -18.03 6.67
N SER A 413 -34.58 -17.69 5.57
CA SER A 413 -35.74 -16.81 5.62
C SER A 413 -36.80 -17.37 6.60
N PRO A 414 -37.49 -16.56 7.40
CA PRO A 414 -37.48 -15.09 7.44
C PRO A 414 -36.41 -14.48 8.35
N THR A 415 -35.55 -15.28 9.02
CA THR A 415 -34.49 -14.73 9.88
C THR A 415 -33.46 -13.95 9.11
N LEU A 416 -33.07 -14.46 7.92
CA LEU A 416 -32.16 -13.77 7.03
C LEU A 416 -32.88 -12.67 6.27
N VAL A 417 -32.46 -11.44 6.44
CA VAL A 417 -32.95 -10.24 5.74
C VAL A 417 -31.78 -9.44 5.17
N SER A 418 -31.99 -8.75 4.05
CA SER A 418 -30.97 -7.88 3.46
C SER A 418 -31.12 -6.43 3.93
N GLN A 419 -30.02 -5.67 3.89
CA GLN A 419 -29.93 -4.24 4.17
C GLN A 419 -30.41 -3.83 5.59
N ASN A 420 -30.38 -4.76 6.52
CA ASN A 420 -30.64 -4.53 7.94
C ASN A 420 -29.70 -5.41 8.77
N TRP A 421 -29.33 -4.93 9.94
CA TRP A 421 -28.62 -5.75 10.92
C TRP A 421 -29.53 -6.83 11.50
N ILE A 422 -29.05 -8.05 11.48
CA ILE A 422 -29.66 -9.25 12.07
C ILE A 422 -28.89 -9.53 13.35
N SER A 423 -29.55 -9.51 14.50
CA SER A 423 -28.95 -9.91 15.77
C SER A 423 -29.30 -11.38 16.02
N LEU A 424 -28.33 -12.28 15.84
CA LEU A 424 -28.47 -13.68 16.15
C LEU A 424 -28.03 -13.91 17.60
N ASP A 425 -28.97 -14.30 18.45
CA ASP A 425 -28.74 -14.74 19.85
C ASP A 425 -28.89 -16.25 19.87
N ILE A 426 -27.78 -16.96 19.75
CA ILE A 426 -27.74 -18.41 19.52
C ILE A 426 -27.56 -19.14 20.84
N PRO A 427 -28.60 -19.85 21.37
CA PRO A 427 -28.39 -20.70 22.53
C PRO A 427 -27.31 -21.74 22.22
N LEU A 428 -26.27 -21.84 23.03
CA LEU A 428 -25.19 -22.81 22.81
C LEU A 428 -25.70 -24.25 22.83
N THR A 429 -26.79 -24.50 23.51
CA THR A 429 -27.49 -25.81 23.51
C THR A 429 -28.17 -26.14 22.19
N SER A 430 -28.39 -25.13 21.31
CA SER A 430 -28.98 -25.32 19.99
C SER A 430 -27.94 -25.62 18.89
N LEU A 431 -26.67 -25.57 19.23
CA LEU A 431 -25.56 -25.92 18.34
C LEU A 431 -25.43 -27.45 18.28
N THR A 432 -26.16 -28.07 17.35
CA THR A 432 -26.19 -29.53 17.21
C THR A 432 -24.81 -30.06 16.87
N GLY A 433 -24.29 -30.97 17.72
CA GLY A 433 -22.98 -31.60 17.56
C GLY A 433 -21.88 -31.00 18.46
N LEU A 434 -22.13 -29.90 19.17
CA LEU A 434 -21.17 -29.36 20.15
C LEU A 434 -21.17 -30.24 21.39
N GLY A 435 -20.07 -30.96 21.63
CA GLY A 435 -19.94 -31.90 22.77
C GLY A 435 -19.45 -31.23 24.05
N SER A 436 -18.66 -30.15 23.92
CA SER A 436 -18.04 -29.43 25.03
C SER A 436 -18.01 -27.94 24.76
N LYS A 437 -17.74 -27.14 25.80
CA LYS A 437 -17.47 -25.69 25.74
C LYS A 437 -16.20 -25.33 26.52
N THR A 438 -15.37 -26.30 26.83
CA THR A 438 -14.17 -26.08 27.64
C THR A 438 -12.98 -25.55 26.87
N HIS A 439 -12.92 -25.88 25.56
CA HIS A 439 -11.83 -25.51 24.68
C HIS A 439 -12.35 -24.99 23.34
N LEU A 440 -13.27 -24.02 23.38
CA LEU A 440 -13.74 -23.35 22.14
C LEU A 440 -12.57 -22.65 21.48
N ALA A 441 -12.42 -22.86 20.17
CA ALA A 441 -11.24 -22.42 19.43
C ALA A 441 -11.57 -21.76 18.09
N GLN A 442 -12.73 -22.06 17.49
CA GLN A 442 -13.11 -21.49 16.19
C GLN A 442 -14.59 -21.15 16.12
N ILE A 443 -14.88 -20.08 15.38
CA ILE A 443 -16.21 -19.81 14.82
C ILE A 443 -16.08 -19.87 13.30
N ILE A 444 -16.95 -20.66 12.65
CA ILE A 444 -16.97 -20.80 11.20
C ILE A 444 -18.34 -20.35 10.68
N PHE A 445 -18.31 -19.40 9.76
CA PHE A 445 -19.48 -19.01 8.98
C PHE A 445 -19.45 -19.74 7.62
N GLU A 446 -20.60 -20.29 7.21
CA GLU A 446 -20.77 -20.97 5.92
C GLU A 446 -22.10 -20.54 5.30
N GLY A 447 -22.14 -20.31 4.00
CA GLY A 447 -23.34 -19.83 3.34
C GLY A 447 -23.59 -20.48 1.99
N THR A 448 -24.88 -20.53 1.61
CA THR A 448 -25.31 -20.91 0.27
C THR A 448 -26.10 -19.75 -0.31
N ASN A 449 -25.77 -19.35 -1.55
CA ASN A 449 -26.35 -18.22 -2.28
C ASN A 449 -26.22 -16.86 -1.57
N ILE A 450 -25.23 -16.71 -0.68
CA ILE A 450 -24.86 -15.46 -0.03
C ILE A 450 -23.44 -15.16 -0.48
N THR A 451 -23.22 -14.02 -1.13
CA THR A 451 -21.93 -13.66 -1.76
C THR A 451 -21.08 -12.74 -0.90
N SER A 452 -21.69 -12.04 0.06
CA SER A 452 -21.00 -11.15 1.00
C SER A 452 -21.87 -10.86 2.22
N PHE A 453 -21.21 -10.53 3.33
CA PHE A 453 -21.86 -10.03 4.54
C PHE A 453 -20.85 -9.26 5.40
N TYR A 454 -21.38 -8.43 6.30
CA TYR A 454 -20.62 -7.84 7.38
C TYR A 454 -20.98 -8.54 8.69
N ALA A 455 -20.00 -8.69 9.56
CA ALA A 455 -20.20 -9.22 10.90
C ALA A 455 -19.65 -8.24 11.95
N ASP A 456 -20.35 -8.16 13.09
CA ASP A 456 -19.97 -7.36 14.24
C ASP A 456 -20.53 -8.00 15.50
N ASN A 457 -20.06 -7.56 16.67
CA ASN A 457 -20.56 -7.99 17.98
C ASN A 457 -20.62 -9.53 18.12
N ILE A 458 -19.48 -10.18 17.89
CA ILE A 458 -19.32 -11.62 18.03
C ILE A 458 -18.82 -11.91 19.45
N TYR A 459 -19.69 -12.43 20.33
CA TYR A 459 -19.32 -12.70 21.72
C TYR A 459 -20.20 -13.77 22.36
N PHE A 460 -19.62 -14.49 23.31
CA PHE A 460 -20.36 -15.40 24.20
C PHE A 460 -20.88 -14.64 25.44
N HIS A 461 -22.08 -14.99 25.92
CA HIS A 461 -22.66 -14.37 27.10
C HIS A 461 -23.63 -15.32 27.86
N ASN A 462 -24.03 -14.91 29.09
CA ASN A 462 -25.05 -15.56 29.87
C ASN A 462 -26.38 -14.82 29.81
#